data_1eeecd3c9081ed71c2196f4355c835c2
#
_entry.id   1eeecd3c9081ed71c2196f4355c835c2
#
_cell.length_a   1.000
_cell.length_b   1.000
_cell.length_c   1.000
_cell.angle_alpha   90.00
_cell.angle_beta   90.00
_cell.angle_gamma   90.00
#
_symmetry.space_group_name_H-M   'P 1'
#
loop_
_entity.id
_entity.type
_entity.pdbx_description
1 polymer ?
#
loop_
_entity_poly.entity_id
_entity_poly.type
_entity_poly.pdbx_seq_one_letter_code
_entity_poly.pdbx_strand_id
1 'polypeptide(L)'
;MYVIKTDIKQIDKIFHIADVHIRNVKRHKEYKIVFKRLYSYIKKNATPNSVIYVAGDIVHAKTDMSPELIDMVSDFFRSLADISPTIVITGNHDCNLNNSDRLDALYPIVKAIKHTDLHYLKDTGIYRLADVDFNVMSVFDKPIDFIKADKLTAETKIALHHGAVNNASTDAGFVL
;
A
#
# COMPACT_ATOMS: atom_id res chain seq x y z
N MET A 1 -4.85 0.77 18.70
CA MET A 1 -3.63 0.15 18.14
C MET A 1 -3.96 -1.26 17.72
N TYR A 2 -3.63 -1.63 16.49
CA TYR A 2 -3.80 -2.96 15.93
C TYR A 2 -2.43 -3.62 15.81
N VAL A 3 -2.33 -4.91 16.17
CA VAL A 3 -1.07 -5.67 16.05
C VAL A 3 -1.19 -6.62 14.87
N ILE A 4 -0.30 -6.44 13.90
CA ILE A 4 -0.17 -7.32 12.73
C ILE A 4 0.68 -8.52 13.16
N LYS A 5 0.13 -9.72 13.01
CA LYS A 5 0.85 -10.96 13.34
C LYS A 5 1.95 -11.22 12.31
N THR A 6 3.16 -11.44 12.78
CA THR A 6 4.33 -11.75 11.97
C THR A 6 5.37 -12.49 12.81
N ASP A 7 6.22 -13.25 12.15
CA ASP A 7 7.39 -13.89 12.80
C ASP A 7 8.59 -12.94 12.87
N ILE A 8 8.55 -11.80 12.16
CA ILE A 8 9.57 -10.75 12.22
C ILE A 8 9.54 -10.10 13.60
N LYS A 9 10.70 -9.96 14.23
CA LYS A 9 10.84 -9.27 15.52
C LYS A 9 11.34 -7.83 15.39
N GLN A 10 12.16 -7.58 14.38
CA GLN A 10 12.73 -6.28 14.07
C GLN A 10 12.79 -6.09 12.56
N ILE A 11 12.26 -4.97 12.06
CA ILE A 11 12.30 -4.63 10.63
C ILE A 11 13.65 -3.97 10.33
N ASP A 12 14.39 -4.53 9.38
CA ASP A 12 15.69 -4.00 8.93
C ASP A 12 15.61 -3.32 7.55
N LYS A 13 14.57 -3.61 6.77
CA LYS A 13 14.40 -3.05 5.44
C LYS A 13 12.94 -2.92 5.03
N ILE A 14 12.60 -1.82 4.37
CA ILE A 14 11.29 -1.59 3.77
C ILE A 14 11.47 -1.32 2.28
N PHE A 15 10.76 -2.08 1.44
CA PHE A 15 10.61 -1.78 0.02
C PHE A 15 9.35 -0.96 -0.18
N HIS A 16 9.50 0.29 -0.62
CA HIS A 16 8.39 1.20 -0.83
C HIS A 16 8.02 1.27 -2.31
N ILE A 17 6.77 0.99 -2.62
CA ILE A 17 6.15 1.03 -3.95
C ILE A 17 4.96 1.98 -3.90
N ALA A 18 4.79 2.84 -4.89
CA ALA A 18 3.67 3.76 -4.98
C ALA A 18 3.25 3.97 -6.44
N ASP A 19 2.04 4.46 -6.65
CA ASP A 19 1.57 5.01 -7.93
C ASP A 19 1.73 4.05 -9.11
N VAL A 20 1.29 2.81 -8.93
CA VAL A 20 1.42 1.75 -9.94
C VAL A 20 0.52 2.01 -11.14
N HIS A 21 -0.69 2.52 -10.89
CA HIS A 21 -1.67 2.94 -11.89
C HIS A 21 -1.91 1.90 -13.00
N ILE A 22 -2.16 0.66 -12.62
CA ILE A 22 -2.47 -0.40 -13.60
C ILE A 22 -3.71 0.00 -14.38
N ARG A 23 -3.55 0.14 -15.70
CA ARG A 23 -4.65 0.54 -16.60
C ARG A 23 -5.43 -0.65 -17.08
N ASN A 24 -6.75 -0.46 -17.22
CA ASN A 24 -7.60 -1.49 -17.78
C ASN A 24 -7.23 -1.74 -19.26
N VAL A 25 -7.03 -3.03 -19.61
CA VAL A 25 -6.73 -3.54 -20.96
C VAL A 25 -5.50 -2.93 -21.67
N LYS A 26 -4.86 -1.91 -21.10
CA LYS A 26 -3.73 -1.21 -21.72
C LYS A 26 -2.40 -1.58 -21.07
N ARG A 27 -1.39 -1.84 -21.88
CA ARG A 27 0.00 -2.04 -21.46
C ARG A 27 0.20 -3.22 -20.50
N HIS A 28 -0.69 -4.21 -20.47
CA HIS A 28 -0.60 -5.34 -19.57
C HIS A 28 0.68 -6.18 -19.78
N LYS A 29 1.19 -6.26 -21.03
CA LYS A 29 2.47 -6.93 -21.32
C LYS A 29 3.64 -6.23 -20.67
N GLU A 30 3.66 -4.90 -20.74
CA GLU A 30 4.71 -4.08 -20.11
C GLU A 30 4.66 -4.19 -18.58
N TYR A 31 3.45 -4.10 -17.97
CA TYR A 31 3.31 -4.30 -16.52
C TYR A 31 3.86 -5.66 -16.09
N LYS A 32 3.52 -6.74 -16.78
CA LYS A 32 4.04 -8.08 -16.46
C LYS A 32 5.57 -8.14 -16.50
N ILE A 33 6.19 -7.47 -17.46
CA ILE A 33 7.66 -7.40 -17.57
C ILE A 33 8.24 -6.62 -16.39
N VAL A 34 7.68 -5.44 -16.08
CA VAL A 34 8.14 -4.58 -14.99
C VAL A 34 7.97 -5.27 -13.64
N PHE A 35 6.80 -5.89 -13.39
CA PHE A 35 6.54 -6.60 -12.15
C PHE A 35 7.50 -7.79 -11.96
N LYS A 36 7.77 -8.56 -13.02
CA LYS A 36 8.77 -9.63 -12.95
C LYS A 36 10.15 -9.12 -12.55
N ARG A 37 10.57 -7.96 -13.08
CA ARG A 37 11.84 -7.31 -12.69
C ARG A 37 11.80 -6.84 -11.23
N LEU A 38 10.70 -6.22 -10.81
CA LEU A 38 10.47 -5.78 -9.43
C LEU A 38 10.58 -6.95 -8.45
N TYR A 39 9.85 -8.06 -8.69
CA TYR A 39 9.90 -9.23 -7.84
C TYR A 39 11.32 -9.84 -7.76
N SER A 40 12.01 -9.91 -8.90
CA SER A 40 13.40 -10.38 -8.94
C SER A 40 14.34 -9.48 -8.14
N TYR A 41 14.14 -8.16 -8.23
CA TYR A 41 14.92 -7.20 -7.46
C TYR A 41 14.67 -7.32 -5.95
N ILE A 42 13.40 -7.38 -5.54
CA ILE A 42 13.04 -7.54 -4.12
C ILE A 42 13.59 -8.86 -3.60
N LYS A 43 13.35 -10.00 -4.27
CA LYS A 43 13.87 -11.31 -3.86
C LYS A 43 15.39 -11.32 -3.67
N LYS A 44 16.13 -10.62 -4.55
CA LYS A 44 17.60 -10.54 -4.46
C LYS A 44 18.07 -9.71 -3.27
N ASN A 45 17.30 -8.69 -2.87
CA ASN A 45 17.73 -7.69 -1.88
C ASN A 45 16.99 -7.78 -0.54
N ALA A 46 15.96 -8.62 -0.44
CA ALA A 46 15.22 -8.85 0.79
C ALA A 46 16.07 -9.64 1.79
N THR A 47 15.85 -9.35 3.06
CA THR A 47 16.30 -10.14 4.20
C THR A 47 15.09 -10.86 4.79
N PRO A 48 15.27 -11.80 5.72
CA PRO A 48 14.15 -12.40 6.46
C PRO A 48 13.30 -11.39 7.26
N ASN A 49 13.84 -10.20 7.50
CA ASN A 49 13.21 -9.13 8.27
C ASN A 49 12.74 -7.96 7.41
N SER A 50 12.63 -8.16 6.11
CA SER A 50 12.14 -7.14 5.19
C SER A 50 10.62 -7.06 5.19
N VAL A 51 10.09 -5.87 4.90
CA VAL A 51 8.66 -5.60 4.71
C VAL A 51 8.48 -4.86 3.38
N ILE A 52 7.39 -5.13 2.69
CA ILE A 52 7.00 -4.39 1.48
C ILE A 52 5.86 -3.44 1.86
N TYR A 53 5.97 -2.18 1.46
CA TYR A 53 4.94 -1.18 1.62
C TYR A 53 4.46 -0.68 0.25
N VAL A 54 3.16 -0.76 0.02
CA VAL A 54 2.49 -0.31 -1.21
C VAL A 54 1.58 0.85 -0.88
N ALA A 55 1.98 2.04 -1.31
CA ALA A 55 1.43 3.32 -0.87
C ALA A 55 0.23 3.82 -1.68
N GLY A 56 -0.65 2.92 -2.16
CA GLY A 56 -1.86 3.30 -2.87
C GLY A 56 -1.68 3.56 -4.37
N ASP A 57 -2.79 3.94 -5.01
CA ASP A 57 -2.92 4.17 -6.45
C ASP A 57 -2.47 2.98 -7.29
N ILE A 58 -3.00 1.82 -6.94
CA ILE A 58 -2.70 0.55 -7.61
C ILE A 58 -3.40 0.46 -8.93
N VAL A 59 -4.69 0.86 -8.99
CA VAL A 59 -5.46 0.90 -10.22
C VAL A 59 -5.54 2.33 -10.75
N HIS A 60 -5.62 2.47 -12.07
CA HIS A 60 -5.73 3.80 -12.69
C HIS A 60 -7.13 4.40 -12.54
N ALA A 61 -8.17 3.55 -12.51
CA ALA A 61 -9.56 3.99 -12.38
C ALA A 61 -10.39 2.94 -11.63
N LYS A 62 -10.91 3.32 -10.48
CA LYS A 62 -11.69 2.47 -9.55
C LYS A 62 -12.96 1.85 -10.14
N THR A 63 -13.51 2.44 -11.18
CA THR A 63 -14.77 1.99 -11.83
C THR A 63 -14.55 1.23 -13.13
N ASP A 64 -13.32 1.18 -13.62
CA ASP A 64 -12.96 0.52 -14.87
C ASP A 64 -12.12 -0.73 -14.59
N MET A 65 -12.78 -1.79 -14.12
CA MET A 65 -12.17 -3.02 -13.61
C MET A 65 -12.58 -4.22 -14.45
N SER A 66 -11.75 -4.59 -15.44
CA SER A 66 -11.96 -5.84 -16.19
C SER A 66 -11.47 -7.07 -15.42
N PRO A 67 -11.91 -8.29 -15.77
CA PRO A 67 -11.39 -9.52 -15.19
C PRO A 67 -9.85 -9.63 -15.30
N GLU A 68 -9.27 -9.20 -16.42
CA GLU A 68 -7.82 -9.24 -16.64
C GLU A 68 -7.07 -8.26 -15.73
N LEU A 69 -7.67 -7.11 -15.41
CA LEU A 69 -7.12 -6.15 -14.47
C LEU A 69 -7.18 -6.70 -13.04
N ILE A 70 -8.30 -7.29 -12.65
CA ILE A 70 -8.48 -7.91 -11.33
C ILE A 70 -7.47 -9.05 -11.14
N ASP A 71 -7.30 -9.90 -12.14
CA ASP A 71 -6.30 -10.97 -12.13
C ASP A 71 -4.88 -10.43 -11.96
N MET A 72 -4.51 -9.38 -12.73
CA MET A 72 -3.19 -8.76 -12.65
C MET A 72 -2.92 -8.12 -11.28
N VAL A 73 -3.90 -7.43 -10.67
CA VAL A 73 -3.78 -6.85 -9.32
C VAL A 73 -3.66 -7.96 -8.28
N SER A 74 -4.43 -9.03 -8.45
CA SER A 74 -4.39 -10.20 -7.56
C SER A 74 -3.02 -10.87 -7.59
N ASP A 75 -2.47 -11.10 -8.79
CA ASP A 75 -1.13 -11.66 -8.97
C ASP A 75 -0.03 -10.73 -8.42
N PHE A 76 -0.19 -9.42 -8.60
CA PHE A 76 0.74 -8.42 -8.07
C PHE A 76 0.82 -8.51 -6.54
N PHE A 77 -0.31 -8.46 -5.84
CA PHE A 77 -0.33 -8.53 -4.38
C PHE A 77 0.15 -9.89 -3.86
N ARG A 78 -0.31 -10.99 -4.46
CA ARG A 78 0.12 -12.34 -4.05
C ARG A 78 1.62 -12.51 -4.22
N SER A 79 2.18 -12.09 -5.37
CA SER A 79 3.62 -12.21 -5.64
C SER A 79 4.48 -11.39 -4.69
N LEU A 80 4.01 -10.24 -4.22
CA LEU A 80 4.70 -9.45 -3.20
C LEU A 80 4.63 -10.13 -1.83
N ALA A 81 3.43 -10.57 -1.43
CA ALA A 81 3.21 -11.23 -0.14
C ALA A 81 3.95 -12.58 -0.03
N ASP A 82 4.13 -13.30 -1.15
CA ASP A 82 4.98 -14.50 -1.22
C ASP A 82 6.48 -14.22 -0.98
N ILE A 83 6.90 -12.94 -1.06
CA ILE A 83 8.31 -12.57 -0.84
C ILE A 83 8.52 -12.07 0.59
N SER A 84 7.63 -11.21 1.09
CA SER A 84 7.73 -10.60 2.42
C SER A 84 6.37 -10.07 2.87
N PRO A 85 6.13 -9.90 4.18
CA PRO A 85 4.93 -9.24 4.67
C PRO A 85 4.70 -7.92 3.94
N THR A 86 3.52 -7.80 3.35
CA THR A 86 3.17 -6.69 2.45
C THR A 86 2.03 -5.87 3.05
N ILE A 87 2.31 -4.61 3.33
CA ILE A 87 1.35 -3.61 3.78
C ILE A 87 0.86 -2.83 2.57
N VAL A 88 -0.45 -2.68 2.44
CA VAL A 88 -1.08 -1.90 1.37
C VAL A 88 -2.00 -0.86 1.99
N ILE A 89 -1.91 0.39 1.56
CA ILE A 89 -2.89 1.43 1.85
C ILE A 89 -3.64 1.82 0.58
N THR A 90 -4.78 2.51 0.74
CA THR A 90 -5.60 2.99 -0.37
C THR A 90 -5.07 4.31 -0.91
N GLY A 91 -5.04 4.47 -2.23
CA GLY A 91 -4.85 5.76 -2.91
C GLY A 91 -6.17 6.35 -3.41
N ASN A 92 -6.15 7.57 -3.88
CA ASN A 92 -7.36 8.27 -4.36
C ASN A 92 -7.92 7.70 -5.68
N HIS A 93 -7.10 7.05 -6.49
CA HIS A 93 -7.55 6.33 -7.69
C HIS A 93 -8.21 4.99 -7.36
N ASP A 94 -7.90 4.40 -6.22
CA ASP A 94 -8.45 3.11 -5.80
C ASP A 94 -9.85 3.23 -5.19
N CYS A 95 -10.28 4.43 -4.75
CA CYS A 95 -11.49 4.62 -3.96
C CYS A 95 -12.31 5.85 -4.39
N ASN A 96 -13.55 5.94 -3.89
CA ASN A 96 -14.40 7.12 -4.07
C ASN A 96 -14.33 8.01 -2.83
N LEU A 97 -13.54 9.08 -2.90
CA LEU A 97 -13.36 10.02 -1.77
C LEU A 97 -14.66 10.74 -1.35
N ASN A 98 -15.64 10.85 -2.25
CA ASN A 98 -16.92 11.50 -1.97
C ASN A 98 -17.94 10.56 -1.30
N ASN A 99 -17.64 9.28 -1.17
CA ASN A 99 -18.51 8.29 -0.55
C ASN A 99 -17.67 7.16 0.05
N SER A 100 -17.29 7.30 1.30
CA SER A 100 -16.49 6.34 2.06
C SER A 100 -17.21 5.02 2.36
N ASP A 101 -18.56 5.01 2.29
CA ASP A 101 -19.37 3.80 2.52
C ASP A 101 -19.29 2.82 1.35
N ARG A 102 -18.86 3.29 0.17
CA ARG A 102 -18.64 2.41 -0.97
C ARG A 102 -17.37 1.60 -0.79
N LEU A 103 -17.41 0.38 -1.31
CA LEU A 103 -16.19 -0.42 -1.44
C LEU A 103 -15.20 0.28 -2.38
N ASP A 104 -13.94 0.29 -1.99
CA ASP A 104 -12.84 0.62 -2.88
C ASP A 104 -12.52 -0.56 -3.82
N ALA A 105 -11.70 -0.32 -4.84
CA ALA A 105 -11.33 -1.32 -5.84
C ALA A 105 -10.46 -2.45 -5.27
N LEU A 106 -9.71 -2.19 -4.19
CA LEU A 106 -8.71 -3.12 -3.65
C LEU A 106 -9.31 -4.11 -2.65
N TYR A 107 -10.26 -3.66 -1.81
CA TYR A 107 -10.83 -4.47 -0.73
C TYR A 107 -11.35 -5.84 -1.18
N PRO A 108 -12.21 -5.95 -2.23
CA PRO A 108 -12.71 -7.25 -2.67
C PRO A 108 -11.60 -8.16 -3.19
N ILE A 109 -10.57 -7.60 -3.83
CA ILE A 109 -9.43 -8.35 -4.35
C ILE A 109 -8.60 -8.92 -3.18
N VAL A 110 -8.20 -8.08 -2.24
CA VAL A 110 -7.41 -8.50 -1.07
C VAL A 110 -8.18 -9.55 -0.24
N LYS A 111 -9.49 -9.32 -0.04
CA LYS A 111 -10.36 -10.28 0.66
C LYS A 111 -10.41 -11.64 -0.03
N ALA A 112 -10.38 -11.69 -1.36
CA ALA A 112 -10.40 -12.92 -2.13
C ALA A 112 -9.06 -13.67 -2.12
N ILE A 113 -7.93 -12.94 -2.05
CA ILE A 113 -6.58 -13.51 -2.02
C ILE A 113 -6.35 -14.33 -0.74
N LYS A 114 -6.80 -13.87 0.41
CA LYS A 114 -6.66 -14.54 1.73
C LYS A 114 -5.23 -14.95 2.08
N HIS A 115 -4.24 -14.12 1.75
CA HIS A 115 -2.84 -14.37 2.07
C HIS A 115 -2.51 -13.87 3.48
N THR A 116 -1.81 -14.68 4.27
CA THR A 116 -1.47 -14.36 5.68
C THR A 116 -0.55 -13.13 5.82
N ASP A 117 0.32 -12.93 4.84
CA ASP A 117 1.30 -11.84 4.81
C ASP A 117 0.86 -10.65 3.93
N LEU A 118 -0.43 -10.59 3.55
CA LEU A 118 -1.00 -9.44 2.86
C LEU A 118 -1.92 -8.66 3.81
N HIS A 119 -1.51 -7.45 4.17
CA HIS A 119 -2.18 -6.60 5.16
C HIS A 119 -2.70 -5.32 4.50
N TYR A 120 -4.02 -5.25 4.31
CA TYR A 120 -4.67 -4.05 3.75
C TYR A 120 -5.13 -3.14 4.89
N LEU A 121 -4.50 -1.97 5.00
CA LEU A 121 -4.72 -1.00 6.06
C LEU A 121 -5.50 0.20 5.49
N LYS A 122 -6.82 0.09 5.46
CA LYS A 122 -7.71 1.11 4.89
C LYS A 122 -7.93 2.30 5.82
N ASP A 123 -8.09 2.02 7.11
CA ASP A 123 -8.56 3.00 8.09
C ASP A 123 -7.40 3.72 8.77
N THR A 124 -7.61 4.99 9.16
CA THR A 124 -6.67 5.71 10.01
C THR A 124 -6.47 4.96 11.31
N GLY A 125 -5.21 4.73 11.67
CA GLY A 125 -4.89 3.94 12.86
C GLY A 125 -3.40 3.72 13.06
N ILE A 126 -3.07 3.24 14.27
CA ILE A 126 -1.73 2.75 14.58
C ILE A 126 -1.71 1.23 14.40
N TYR A 127 -0.88 0.77 13.50
CA TYR A 127 -0.67 -0.65 13.18
C TYR A 127 0.75 -1.03 13.53
N ARG A 128 0.90 -1.92 14.52
CA ARG A 128 2.21 -2.42 14.92
C ARG A 128 2.55 -3.67 14.13
N LEU A 129 3.69 -3.64 13.43
CA LEU A 129 4.33 -4.82 12.86
C LEU A 129 5.74 -4.90 13.40
N ALA A 130 6.06 -5.98 14.11
CA ALA A 130 7.32 -6.17 14.84
C ALA A 130 7.61 -4.99 15.80
N ASP A 131 8.74 -4.31 15.62
CA ASP A 131 9.23 -3.18 16.41
C ASP A 131 8.81 -1.80 15.89
N VAL A 132 7.99 -1.74 14.82
CA VAL A 132 7.60 -0.50 14.16
C VAL A 132 6.13 -0.18 14.35
N ASP A 133 5.81 1.06 14.70
CA ASP A 133 4.46 1.61 14.63
C ASP A 133 4.24 2.29 13.27
N PHE A 134 3.38 1.72 12.46
CA PHE A 134 2.89 2.34 11.24
C PHE A 134 1.63 3.16 11.54
N ASN A 135 1.74 4.47 11.40
CA ASN A 135 0.62 5.39 11.57
C ASN A 135 -0.02 5.64 10.21
N VAL A 136 -1.11 4.94 9.92
CA VAL A 136 -1.87 5.13 8.69
C VAL A 136 -2.73 6.38 8.81
N MET A 137 -2.59 7.26 7.84
CA MET A 137 -3.42 8.45 7.63
C MET A 137 -4.25 8.20 6.36
N SER A 138 -5.46 7.70 6.55
CA SER A 138 -6.33 7.27 5.44
C SER A 138 -6.71 8.42 4.53
N VAL A 139 -6.81 8.14 3.23
CA VAL A 139 -7.32 9.11 2.23
C VAL A 139 -8.80 9.46 2.44
N PHE A 140 -9.53 8.69 3.25
CA PHE A 140 -10.92 8.95 3.57
C PHE A 140 -11.11 9.96 4.70
N ASP A 141 -10.07 10.19 5.51
CA ASP A 141 -10.14 11.02 6.70
C ASP A 141 -9.54 12.40 6.48
N LYS A 142 -9.96 13.35 7.31
CA LYS A 142 -9.41 14.69 7.29
C LYS A 142 -8.16 14.76 8.19
N PRO A 143 -7.24 15.71 7.94
CA PRO A 143 -6.04 15.85 8.77
C PRO A 143 -6.30 16.00 10.28
N ILE A 144 -7.47 16.53 10.67
CA ILE A 144 -7.87 16.66 12.08
C ILE A 144 -8.09 15.30 12.76
N ASP A 145 -8.43 14.27 11.97
CA ASP A 145 -8.73 12.93 12.45
C ASP A 145 -7.47 12.05 12.51
N PHE A 146 -6.33 12.52 11.97
CA PHE A 146 -5.08 11.79 11.96
C PHE A 146 -4.52 11.63 13.38
N ILE A 147 -3.98 10.45 13.66
CA ILE A 147 -3.40 10.17 14.96
C ILE A 147 -2.05 10.90 15.08
N LYS A 148 -1.89 11.67 16.17
CA LYS A 148 -0.67 12.41 16.42
C LYS A 148 0.49 11.49 16.83
N ALA A 149 1.71 11.88 16.50
CA ALA A 149 2.92 11.09 16.73
C ALA A 149 3.20 10.76 18.22
N ASP A 150 2.70 11.59 19.15
CA ASP A 150 2.81 11.36 20.60
C ASP A 150 2.03 10.14 21.10
N LYS A 151 1.07 9.63 20.30
CA LYS A 151 0.30 8.42 20.60
C LYS A 151 0.99 7.13 20.20
N LEU A 152 2.06 7.20 19.41
CA LEU A 152 2.84 6.05 18.98
C LEU A 152 3.87 5.72 20.06
N THR A 153 4.03 4.44 20.37
CA THR A 153 4.84 3.96 21.48
C THR A 153 6.08 3.17 21.08
N ALA A 154 6.17 2.68 19.83
CA ALA A 154 7.39 2.08 19.33
C ALA A 154 8.53 3.10 19.23
N GLU A 155 9.78 2.64 19.28
CA GLU A 155 10.95 3.47 19.02
C GLU A 155 10.93 3.98 17.58
N THR A 156 10.72 3.07 16.63
CA THR A 156 10.57 3.39 15.21
C THR A 156 9.11 3.67 14.88
N LYS A 157 8.84 4.84 14.30
CA LYS A 157 7.51 5.33 13.94
C LYS A 157 7.51 5.79 12.49
N ILE A 158 6.61 5.24 11.69
CA ILE A 158 6.52 5.56 10.26
C ILE A 158 5.09 6.02 9.95
N ALA A 159 4.96 7.23 9.40
CA ALA A 159 3.68 7.71 8.88
C ALA A 159 3.45 7.20 7.47
N LEU A 160 2.28 6.60 7.22
CA LEU A 160 1.84 6.11 5.93
C LEU A 160 0.68 6.97 5.45
N HIS A 161 0.89 7.68 4.35
CA HIS A 161 -0.12 8.53 3.73
C HIS A 161 0.00 8.51 2.22
N HIS A 162 -1.13 8.54 1.54
CA HIS A 162 -1.20 8.76 0.09
C HIS A 162 -1.91 10.09 -0.15
N GLY A 163 -1.15 11.13 -0.50
CA GLY A 163 -1.71 12.47 -0.72
C GLY A 163 -0.64 13.54 -0.84
N ALA A 164 -1.08 14.75 -1.16
CA ALA A 164 -0.23 15.90 -1.27
C ALA A 164 0.24 16.39 0.12
N VAL A 165 1.48 16.84 0.18
CA VAL A 165 2.04 17.49 1.36
C VAL A 165 2.17 18.99 1.07
N ASN A 166 1.62 19.83 1.95
CA ASN A 166 1.69 21.30 1.80
C ASN A 166 3.14 21.76 1.62
N ASN A 167 3.35 22.69 0.71
CA ASN A 167 4.66 23.25 0.35
C ASN A 167 5.61 22.24 -0.32
N ALA A 168 5.15 21.06 -0.73
CA ALA A 168 5.94 20.22 -1.61
C ALA A 168 5.98 20.84 -3.02
N SER A 169 7.16 20.91 -3.61
CA SER A 169 7.31 21.33 -5.02
C SER A 169 7.34 20.10 -5.93
N THR A 170 6.62 20.19 -7.04
CA THR A 170 6.70 19.20 -8.10
C THR A 170 7.98 19.40 -8.92
N ASP A 171 8.37 18.41 -9.72
CA ASP A 171 9.52 18.52 -10.65
C ASP A 171 9.36 19.66 -11.67
N ALA A 172 8.13 20.09 -11.94
CA ALA A 172 7.81 21.25 -12.79
C ALA A 172 7.81 22.58 -12.02
N GLY A 173 8.16 22.60 -10.73
CA GLY A 173 8.26 23.78 -9.89
C GLY A 173 6.94 24.34 -9.35
N PHE A 174 5.83 23.59 -9.48
CA PHE A 174 4.58 23.98 -8.82
C PHE A 174 4.64 23.61 -7.33
N VAL A 175 4.18 24.51 -6.48
CA VAL A 175 4.02 24.27 -5.04
C VAL A 175 2.61 23.81 -4.78
N LEU A 176 2.45 22.68 -4.06
CA LEU A 176 1.17 22.08 -3.69
C LEU A 176 0.58 22.73 -2.43
#